data_196ff3fe73c3912347f495b5ec9a9af4
#
_entry.id   196ff3fe73c3912347f495b5ec9a9af4
#
_cell.length_a   1.000
_cell.length_b   1.000
_cell.length_c   1.000
_cell.angle_alpha   90.00
_cell.angle_beta   90.00
_cell.angle_gamma   90.00
#
_symmetry.space_group_name_H-M   'P 1'
#
loop_
_entity.id
_entity.type
_entity.pdbx_description
1 polymer ?
#
loop_
_entity_poly.entity_id
_entity_poly.type
_entity_poly.pdbx_seq_one_letter_code
_entity_poly.pdbx_strand_id
1 'polypeptide(L)'
;MAKRRSRTEYAAREVAKKHPKVFLTILILLVIVIAVCACLYFFVFKEEVDNFLHGLKEPSDSAHSGGADLVDGDLKEISSADLSIHFLELGNKYTGDCTLIKVGDTEVLIDAGSRKDSAGAIADYVGQYCSDNKIEYVIATHAHQDHIAGFVGSASTPGVLERFDIGTIIDFPLTNATTNIYKEYIEERDKAVEAGATHYTALDCWSEANGAAQVYQLSEDVSMRILYQRFYEEKTSDENDYSVCMLLTQGENHFLFTGDLEADGEASLVENNELPHCKLFKGGHHGSYTASTETLLSVIQPEIVCVCCCAGSPEYTVANENMFPSQAFVDRVGKYTDQIYVTTLATDVVAIPKEESSTGKEQKEWNFTSMNGNIVLYIQKESLDNAIKLWCSNNTTILKDTEWFKKNRTWNGV
;
A
#
# COMPACT_ATOMS: atom_id res chain seq x y z
N MET A 1 -11.08 -49.72 -34.34
CA MET A 1 -9.67 -49.31 -34.45
C MET A 1 -8.83 -50.03 -33.41
N ALA A 2 -8.01 -50.99 -33.81
CA ALA A 2 -7.16 -51.75 -32.88
C ALA A 2 -5.95 -50.93 -32.49
N LYS A 3 -5.76 -50.63 -31.20
CA LYS A 3 -4.57 -49.95 -30.67
C LYS A 3 -3.31 -50.79 -30.93
N ARG A 4 -2.37 -50.28 -31.74
CA ARG A 4 -1.03 -50.86 -31.93
C ARG A 4 -0.31 -50.84 -30.57
N ARG A 5 -0.11 -52.02 -29.97
CA ARG A 5 0.71 -52.17 -28.75
C ARG A 5 2.17 -51.85 -29.06
N SER A 6 2.86 -51.22 -28.14
CA SER A 6 4.27 -50.81 -28.32
C SER A 6 5.22 -52.03 -28.35
N ARG A 7 6.37 -51.93 -29.07
CA ARG A 7 7.41 -52.94 -29.09
C ARG A 7 7.90 -53.37 -27.70
N THR A 8 7.85 -52.48 -26.75
CA THR A 8 8.24 -52.68 -25.36
C THR A 8 7.26 -53.61 -24.59
N GLU A 9 5.95 -53.49 -24.84
CA GLU A 9 4.95 -54.38 -24.24
C GLU A 9 5.07 -55.85 -24.76
N TYR A 10 5.47 -55.99 -26.00
CA TYR A 10 5.66 -57.31 -26.60
C TYR A 10 6.91 -57.99 -26.03
N ALA A 11 8.03 -57.29 -25.90
CA ALA A 11 9.30 -57.81 -25.34
C ALA A 11 9.12 -58.21 -23.84
N ALA A 12 8.43 -57.38 -23.06
CA ALA A 12 8.17 -57.71 -21.64
C ALA A 12 7.35 -58.99 -21.47
N ARG A 13 6.35 -59.25 -22.33
CA ARG A 13 5.56 -60.48 -22.31
C ARG A 13 6.35 -61.73 -22.74
N GLU A 14 7.29 -61.60 -23.66
CA GLU A 14 8.16 -62.71 -24.07
C GLU A 14 9.12 -63.08 -22.94
N VAL A 15 9.73 -62.12 -22.23
CA VAL A 15 10.60 -62.37 -21.08
C VAL A 15 9.83 -62.99 -19.92
N ALA A 16 8.59 -62.52 -19.64
CA ALA A 16 7.74 -63.07 -18.61
C ALA A 16 7.36 -64.54 -18.87
N LYS A 17 7.20 -64.95 -20.13
CA LYS A 17 6.90 -66.32 -20.52
C LYS A 17 8.10 -67.25 -20.45
N LYS A 18 9.30 -66.82 -20.82
CA LYS A 18 10.53 -67.60 -20.84
C LYS A 18 11.17 -67.78 -19.47
N HIS A 19 11.06 -66.77 -18.60
CA HIS A 19 11.67 -66.77 -17.28
C HIS A 19 10.71 -66.24 -16.17
N PRO A 20 9.61 -66.95 -15.90
CA PRO A 20 8.55 -66.42 -15.02
C PRO A 20 9.01 -66.12 -13.59
N LYS A 21 9.95 -66.90 -13.04
CA LYS A 21 10.53 -66.63 -11.70
C LYS A 21 11.38 -65.38 -11.66
N VAL A 22 12.20 -65.14 -12.70
CA VAL A 22 13.05 -63.92 -12.80
C VAL A 22 12.17 -62.69 -12.98
N PHE A 23 11.14 -62.77 -13.83
CA PHE A 23 10.20 -61.69 -14.03
C PHE A 23 9.45 -61.32 -12.74
N LEU A 24 8.98 -62.35 -12.01
CA LEU A 24 8.29 -62.15 -10.73
C LEU A 24 9.23 -61.51 -9.69
N THR A 25 10.51 -61.92 -9.63
CA THR A 25 11.49 -61.34 -8.71
C THR A 25 11.76 -59.89 -9.05
N ILE A 26 11.93 -59.50 -10.33
CA ILE A 26 12.10 -58.11 -10.77
C ILE A 26 10.86 -57.28 -10.42
N LEU A 27 9.66 -57.83 -10.65
CA LEU A 27 8.42 -57.12 -10.33
C LEU A 27 8.29 -56.85 -8.83
N ILE A 28 8.62 -57.83 -7.98
CA ILE A 28 8.61 -57.69 -6.51
C ILE A 28 9.63 -56.66 -6.07
N LEU A 29 10.85 -56.65 -6.63
CA LEU A 29 11.87 -55.66 -6.32
C LEU A 29 11.41 -54.26 -6.74
N LEU A 30 10.78 -54.10 -7.89
CA LEU A 30 10.26 -52.83 -8.37
C LEU A 30 9.16 -52.28 -7.45
N VAL A 31 8.25 -53.13 -6.98
CA VAL A 31 7.20 -52.80 -6.03
C VAL A 31 7.80 -52.37 -4.66
N ILE A 32 8.84 -53.12 -4.21
CA ILE A 32 9.56 -52.74 -2.96
C ILE A 32 10.25 -51.40 -3.09
N VAL A 33 10.93 -51.12 -4.23
CA VAL A 33 11.57 -49.81 -4.48
C VAL A 33 10.54 -48.69 -4.51
N ILE A 34 9.40 -48.91 -5.19
CA ILE A 34 8.32 -47.90 -5.23
C ILE A 34 7.74 -47.68 -3.83
N ALA A 35 7.55 -48.74 -3.04
CA ALA A 35 7.04 -48.64 -1.67
C ALA A 35 8.04 -47.89 -0.75
N VAL A 36 9.35 -48.21 -0.87
CA VAL A 36 10.39 -47.50 -0.11
C VAL A 36 10.49 -46.02 -0.53
N CYS A 37 10.44 -45.74 -1.82
CA CYS A 37 10.42 -44.36 -2.31
C CYS A 37 9.16 -43.59 -1.84
N ALA A 38 7.99 -44.26 -1.86
CA ALA A 38 6.76 -43.67 -1.34
C ALA A 38 6.79 -43.45 0.17
N CYS A 39 7.38 -44.37 0.94
CA CYS A 39 7.57 -44.22 2.38
C CYS A 39 8.56 -43.10 2.68
N LEU A 40 9.70 -43.02 1.98
CA LEU A 40 10.68 -41.92 2.16
C LEU A 40 10.07 -40.56 1.75
N TYR A 41 9.34 -40.51 0.65
CA TYR A 41 8.62 -39.35 0.22
C TYR A 41 7.57 -38.93 1.27
N PHE A 42 6.81 -39.86 1.81
CA PHE A 42 5.80 -39.61 2.83
C PHE A 42 6.44 -39.19 4.18
N PHE A 43 7.61 -39.77 4.54
CA PHE A 43 8.32 -39.39 5.78
C PHE A 43 9.00 -38.01 5.67
N VAL A 44 9.61 -37.68 4.55
CA VAL A 44 10.29 -36.39 4.33
C VAL A 44 9.27 -35.28 4.07
N PHE A 45 8.23 -35.55 3.26
CA PHE A 45 7.20 -34.55 2.97
C PHE A 45 6.10 -34.44 4.03
N LYS A 46 5.92 -35.45 4.86
CA LYS A 46 4.91 -35.37 5.92
C LYS A 46 5.25 -34.30 6.95
N GLU A 47 6.53 -34.18 7.30
CA GLU A 47 6.99 -33.15 8.26
C GLU A 47 6.86 -31.75 7.65
N GLU A 48 7.16 -31.55 6.37
CA GLU A 48 6.94 -30.30 5.65
C GLU A 48 5.45 -30.01 5.39
N VAL A 49 4.67 -31.04 5.02
CA VAL A 49 3.22 -30.92 4.81
C VAL A 49 2.46 -30.79 6.14
N ASP A 50 2.87 -31.49 7.20
CA ASP A 50 2.30 -31.30 8.53
C ASP A 50 2.67 -29.92 9.09
N ASN A 51 3.89 -29.41 8.85
CA ASN A 51 4.28 -28.03 9.18
C ASN A 51 3.51 -27.00 8.35
N PHE A 52 3.30 -27.27 7.06
CA PHE A 52 2.46 -26.43 6.19
C PHE A 52 0.97 -26.51 6.58
N LEU A 53 0.45 -27.69 6.91
CA LEU A 53 -0.94 -27.88 7.35
C LEU A 53 -1.16 -27.46 8.81
N HIS A 54 -0.12 -27.50 9.69
CA HIS A 54 -0.18 -26.86 11.00
C HIS A 54 -0.13 -25.35 10.89
N GLY A 55 0.53 -24.80 9.87
CA GLY A 55 0.43 -23.37 9.53
C GLY A 55 -0.94 -22.97 8.96
N LEU A 56 -1.74 -23.93 8.49
CA LEU A 56 -3.10 -23.71 7.95
C LEU A 56 -4.21 -24.18 8.91
N LYS A 57 -3.91 -24.91 9.97
CA LYS A 57 -4.86 -25.37 10.99
C LYS A 57 -4.57 -24.70 12.31
N GLU A 58 -5.55 -23.92 12.68
CA GLU A 58 -5.81 -23.13 13.85
C GLU A 58 -5.32 -21.69 13.73
N PRO A 59 -6.23 -20.71 13.90
CA PRO A 59 -5.79 -19.53 14.61
C PRO A 59 -5.28 -20.10 15.95
N SER A 60 -3.98 -20.09 16.16
CA SER A 60 -3.44 -20.30 17.49
C SER A 60 -4.18 -19.34 18.39
N ASP A 61 -4.81 -19.86 19.47
CA ASP A 61 -5.18 -19.11 20.67
C ASP A 61 -3.92 -18.64 21.44
N SER A 62 -2.87 -18.29 20.75
CA SER A 62 -2.04 -17.17 21.10
C SER A 62 -2.69 -16.00 20.39
N ALA A 63 -3.50 -15.22 21.10
CA ALA A 63 -3.63 -13.83 20.80
C ALA A 63 -2.20 -13.33 20.52
N HIS A 64 -1.81 -13.32 19.23
CA HIS A 64 -0.92 -12.32 18.76
C HIS A 64 -1.75 -11.04 18.94
N SER A 65 -1.62 -10.42 20.10
CA SER A 65 -1.49 -8.98 20.16
C SER A 65 -0.24 -8.69 19.34
N GLY A 66 -0.32 -8.88 18.04
CA GLY A 66 0.64 -8.44 17.04
C GLY A 66 0.40 -6.96 16.79
N GLY A 67 0.26 -6.20 17.87
CA GLY A 67 0.62 -4.81 17.81
C GLY A 67 2.13 -4.82 17.66
N ALA A 68 2.66 -4.22 16.61
CA ALA A 68 4.02 -3.73 16.64
C ALA A 68 4.22 -3.17 18.05
N ASP A 69 5.36 -3.46 18.70
CA ASP A 69 5.70 -2.83 19.97
C ASP A 69 5.91 -1.33 19.70
N LEU A 70 4.78 -0.64 19.45
CA LEU A 70 4.74 0.78 19.19
C LEU A 70 5.08 1.49 20.49
N VAL A 71 6.20 2.15 20.48
CA VAL A 71 6.63 3.00 21.58
C VAL A 71 6.15 4.42 21.27
N ASP A 72 5.62 5.11 22.28
CA ASP A 72 5.29 6.53 22.16
C ASP A 72 6.52 7.31 21.69
N GLY A 73 6.38 7.97 20.53
CA GLY A 73 7.47 8.71 19.90
C GLY A 73 7.67 10.10 20.52
N ASP A 74 8.87 10.64 20.37
CA ASP A 74 9.22 12.02 20.70
C ASP A 74 9.51 12.82 19.40
N LEU A 75 8.89 13.97 19.24
CA LEU A 75 9.10 14.88 18.10
C LEU A 75 10.60 15.20 17.88
N LYS A 76 11.37 15.30 18.96
CA LYS A 76 12.82 15.57 18.88
C LYS A 76 13.62 14.43 18.26
N GLU A 77 13.16 13.21 18.40
CA GLU A 77 13.83 12.02 17.85
C GLU A 77 13.56 11.88 16.34
N ILE A 78 12.43 12.37 15.84
CA ILE A 78 12.05 12.26 14.43
C ILE A 78 13.09 12.89 13.51
N SER A 79 13.60 14.07 13.87
CA SER A 79 14.60 14.79 13.06
C SER A 79 15.95 14.09 12.97
N SER A 80 16.22 13.16 13.87
CA SER A 80 17.48 12.36 13.93
C SER A 80 17.24 10.89 13.57
N ALA A 81 16.03 10.53 13.15
CA ALA A 81 15.70 9.16 12.79
C ALA A 81 16.41 8.74 11.49
N ASP A 82 16.81 7.46 11.41
CA ASP A 82 17.39 6.89 10.19
C ASP A 82 16.35 6.76 9.07
N LEU A 83 15.10 6.50 9.45
CA LEU A 83 13.92 6.48 8.58
C LEU A 83 12.75 7.10 9.32
N SER A 84 12.03 8.01 8.68
CA SER A 84 10.72 8.45 9.14
C SER A 84 9.72 8.52 7.98
N ILE A 85 8.46 8.15 8.27
CA ILE A 85 7.34 8.12 7.33
C ILE A 85 6.23 8.96 7.94
N HIS A 86 5.86 10.05 7.26
CA HIS A 86 4.94 11.06 7.75
C HIS A 86 3.68 11.08 6.87
N PHE A 87 2.53 10.80 7.45
CA PHE A 87 1.21 10.98 6.83
C PHE A 87 0.68 12.34 7.25
N LEU A 88 0.47 13.22 6.28
CA LEU A 88 0.20 14.63 6.56
C LEU A 88 -1.29 14.91 6.75
N GLU A 89 -1.60 15.73 7.75
CA GLU A 89 -2.86 16.46 7.84
C GLU A 89 -2.80 17.68 6.92
N LEU A 90 -3.74 17.79 5.98
CA LEU A 90 -3.63 18.70 4.84
C LEU A 90 -4.18 20.12 5.10
N GLY A 91 -4.58 20.41 6.35
CA GLY A 91 -5.03 21.73 6.78
C GLY A 91 -6.40 22.15 6.25
N ASN A 92 -7.18 21.22 5.70
CA ASN A 92 -8.54 21.48 5.22
C ASN A 92 -9.46 20.28 5.46
N LYS A 93 -10.77 20.45 5.16
CA LYS A 93 -11.83 19.47 5.43
C LYS A 93 -11.96 18.37 4.38
N TYR A 94 -11.12 18.36 3.37
CA TYR A 94 -11.22 17.44 2.24
C TYR A 94 -10.27 16.26 2.41
N THR A 95 -10.70 15.12 1.94
CA THR A 95 -9.87 13.93 1.85
C THR A 95 -8.75 14.13 0.83
N GLY A 96 -7.59 13.55 1.08
CA GLY A 96 -6.47 13.53 0.16
C GLY A 96 -5.22 12.94 0.79
N ASP A 97 -4.27 12.60 -0.06
CA ASP A 97 -3.04 11.93 0.33
C ASP A 97 -1.82 12.84 0.22
N CYS A 98 -0.98 12.77 1.22
CA CYS A 98 0.38 13.27 1.17
C CYS A 98 1.23 12.51 2.18
N THR A 99 2.27 11.85 1.71
CA THR A 99 3.22 11.12 2.56
C THR A 99 4.63 11.59 2.28
N LEU A 100 5.33 12.07 3.33
CA LEU A 100 6.75 12.36 3.27
C LEU A 100 7.53 11.18 3.88
N ILE A 101 8.52 10.68 3.16
CA ILE A 101 9.49 9.71 3.66
C ILE A 101 10.84 10.41 3.72
N LYS A 102 11.52 10.35 4.88
CA LYS A 102 12.84 10.92 5.08
C LYS A 102 13.82 9.84 5.47
N VAL A 103 14.95 9.79 4.75
CA VAL A 103 16.06 8.87 4.97
C VAL A 103 17.37 9.65 4.92
N GLY A 104 17.91 10.05 6.08
CA GLY A 104 19.07 10.95 6.12
C GLY A 104 18.74 12.28 5.44
N ASP A 105 19.47 12.62 4.37
CA ASP A 105 19.24 13.84 3.56
C ASP A 105 18.44 13.54 2.26
N THR A 106 17.76 12.41 2.20
CA THR A 106 16.91 12.03 1.05
C THR A 106 15.45 12.13 1.42
N GLU A 107 14.69 12.90 0.66
CA GLU A 107 13.24 13.07 0.79
C GLU A 107 12.50 12.41 -0.39
N VAL A 108 11.47 11.61 -0.06
CA VAL A 108 10.51 11.07 -1.02
C VAL A 108 9.13 11.61 -0.65
N LEU A 109 8.48 12.30 -1.57
CA LEU A 109 7.12 12.80 -1.38
C LEU A 109 6.15 12.02 -2.27
N ILE A 110 5.22 11.30 -1.65
CA ILE A 110 4.16 10.55 -2.34
C ILE A 110 2.88 11.35 -2.24
N ASP A 111 2.36 11.78 -3.37
CA ASP A 111 1.17 12.60 -3.53
C ASP A 111 1.22 13.96 -2.81
N ALA A 112 0.37 14.86 -3.21
CA ALA A 112 0.15 16.17 -2.62
C ALA A 112 -1.32 16.59 -2.82
N GLY A 113 -2.24 15.83 -2.22
CA GLY A 113 -3.67 16.16 -2.20
C GLY A 113 -3.94 17.24 -1.18
N SER A 114 -5.10 17.73 -0.91
CA SER A 114 -6.44 17.33 -1.35
C SER A 114 -7.01 18.36 -2.33
N ARG A 115 -6.63 19.63 -2.15
CA ARG A 115 -7.00 20.81 -2.94
C ARG A 115 -5.76 21.66 -3.15
N LYS A 116 -5.82 22.67 -4.04
CA LYS A 116 -4.70 23.58 -4.27
C LYS A 116 -4.26 24.34 -3.03
N ASP A 117 -5.16 24.62 -2.09
CA ASP A 117 -4.85 25.29 -0.83
C ASP A 117 -4.04 24.43 0.15
N SER A 118 -4.04 23.10 0.00
CA SER A 118 -3.18 22.22 0.79
C SER A 118 -1.69 22.38 0.47
N ALA A 119 -1.33 22.93 -0.70
CA ALA A 119 0.05 23.16 -1.11
C ALA A 119 0.86 23.91 -0.07
N GLY A 120 0.26 24.93 0.56
CA GLY A 120 0.92 25.71 1.61
C GLY A 120 1.27 24.87 2.83
N ALA A 121 0.29 24.15 3.38
CA ALA A 121 0.48 23.29 4.55
C ALA A 121 1.50 22.18 4.28
N ILE A 122 1.42 21.54 3.11
CA ILE A 122 2.37 20.50 2.68
C ILE A 122 3.78 21.06 2.61
N ALA A 123 3.98 22.15 1.87
CA ALA A 123 5.32 22.71 1.66
C ALA A 123 5.92 23.29 2.95
N ASP A 124 5.12 23.86 3.83
CA ASP A 124 5.59 24.35 5.13
C ASP A 124 5.97 23.17 6.05
N TYR A 125 5.29 22.02 5.96
CA TYR A 125 5.66 20.83 6.70
C TYR A 125 6.93 20.18 6.13
N VAL A 126 6.99 19.95 4.83
CA VAL A 126 8.15 19.37 4.14
C VAL A 126 9.40 20.20 4.41
N GLY A 127 9.29 21.54 4.32
CA GLY A 127 10.40 22.45 4.58
C GLY A 127 10.99 22.39 6.01
N GLN A 128 10.30 21.78 6.97
CA GLN A 128 10.86 21.56 8.32
C GLN A 128 11.85 20.37 8.32
N TYR A 129 11.74 19.46 7.37
CA TYR A 129 12.55 18.24 7.28
C TYR A 129 13.55 18.27 6.12
N CYS A 130 13.26 19.03 5.07
CA CYS A 130 14.09 19.22 3.89
C CYS A 130 15.04 20.41 4.09
N SER A 131 16.31 20.13 4.44
CA SER A 131 17.26 21.17 4.87
C SER A 131 17.93 21.91 3.72
N ASP A 132 17.99 21.32 2.53
CA ASP A 132 18.65 21.87 1.33
C ASP A 132 17.67 22.37 0.26
N ASN A 133 16.36 22.38 0.58
CA ASN A 133 15.27 22.77 -0.31
C ASN A 133 15.09 21.85 -1.53
N LYS A 134 15.58 20.62 -1.47
CA LYS A 134 15.46 19.65 -2.56
C LYS A 134 14.67 18.42 -2.12
N ILE A 135 13.74 17.95 -2.97
CA ILE A 135 13.05 16.67 -2.83
C ILE A 135 13.64 15.74 -3.88
N GLU A 136 14.32 14.67 -3.43
CA GLU A 136 15.00 13.74 -4.34
C GLU A 136 14.02 12.97 -5.22
N TYR A 137 12.88 12.58 -4.65
CA TYR A 137 11.86 11.83 -5.37
C TYR A 137 10.46 12.36 -5.08
N VAL A 138 9.73 12.66 -6.12
CA VAL A 138 8.29 12.92 -6.08
C VAL A 138 7.59 11.77 -6.77
N ILE A 139 6.59 11.18 -6.11
CA ILE A 139 5.74 10.13 -6.68
C ILE A 139 4.31 10.67 -6.73
N ALA A 140 3.74 10.75 -7.94
CA ALA A 140 2.30 11.00 -8.12
C ALA A 140 1.64 9.65 -8.44
N THR A 141 0.73 9.20 -7.58
CA THR A 141 0.15 7.86 -7.75
C THR A 141 -0.81 7.77 -8.91
N HIS A 142 -1.74 8.71 -9.04
CA HIS A 142 -2.71 8.80 -10.12
C HIS A 142 -3.26 10.24 -10.25
N ALA A 143 -4.10 10.50 -11.27
CA ALA A 143 -4.44 11.86 -11.67
C ALA A 143 -5.66 12.47 -10.95
N HIS A 144 -6.15 11.89 -9.87
CA HIS A 144 -7.22 12.52 -9.10
C HIS A 144 -6.72 13.75 -8.34
N GLN A 145 -7.62 14.71 -8.15
CA GLN A 145 -7.32 16.00 -7.53
C GLN A 145 -6.79 15.85 -6.10
N ASP A 146 -7.30 14.92 -5.35
CA ASP A 146 -6.93 14.60 -3.97
C ASP A 146 -5.56 13.92 -3.82
N HIS A 147 -4.85 13.76 -4.95
CA HIS A 147 -3.47 13.29 -5.00
C HIS A 147 -2.50 14.30 -5.64
N ILE A 148 -2.96 15.12 -6.61
CA ILE A 148 -2.06 15.97 -7.38
C ILE A 148 -2.24 17.49 -7.18
N ALA A 149 -3.30 17.94 -6.49
CA ALA A 149 -3.62 19.37 -6.46
C ALA A 149 -2.58 20.25 -5.73
N GLY A 150 -1.94 19.73 -4.69
CA GLY A 150 -0.90 20.43 -3.97
C GLY A 150 0.44 20.51 -4.71
N PHE A 151 0.67 19.62 -5.70
CA PHE A 151 1.80 19.79 -6.61
C PHE A 151 1.69 21.05 -7.44
N VAL A 152 0.45 21.40 -7.82
CA VAL A 152 0.13 22.55 -8.67
C VAL A 152 0.02 23.84 -7.88
N GLY A 153 -0.68 23.80 -6.75
CA GLY A 153 -0.97 25.02 -5.95
C GLY A 153 -1.84 26.04 -6.69
N SER A 154 -1.65 27.30 -6.36
CA SER A 154 -2.37 28.44 -6.94
C SER A 154 -1.47 29.66 -7.02
N ALA A 155 -1.91 30.72 -7.72
CA ALA A 155 -1.16 31.98 -7.82
C ALA A 155 -0.85 32.65 -6.46
N SER A 156 -1.66 32.37 -5.42
CA SER A 156 -1.42 32.86 -4.06
C SER A 156 -0.67 31.87 -3.16
N THR A 157 -0.63 30.60 -3.54
CA THR A 157 0.00 29.52 -2.79
C THR A 157 0.68 28.60 -3.79
N PRO A 158 1.97 28.86 -4.11
CA PRO A 158 2.72 28.04 -5.07
C PRO A 158 2.69 26.56 -4.70
N GLY A 159 2.65 25.69 -5.72
CA GLY A 159 2.65 24.25 -5.55
C GLY A 159 3.99 23.72 -5.07
N VAL A 160 4.00 22.47 -4.61
CA VAL A 160 5.22 21.80 -4.15
C VAL A 160 6.28 21.75 -5.25
N LEU A 161 5.90 21.47 -6.51
CA LEU A 161 6.82 21.41 -7.65
C LEU A 161 7.45 22.76 -8.01
N GLU A 162 6.83 23.89 -7.61
CA GLU A 162 7.39 25.23 -7.78
C GLU A 162 8.27 25.65 -6.59
N ARG A 163 7.97 25.12 -5.38
CA ARG A 163 8.63 25.55 -4.13
C ARG A 163 9.93 24.86 -3.82
N PHE A 164 10.16 23.66 -4.37
CA PHE A 164 11.33 22.85 -4.10
C PHE A 164 12.09 22.52 -5.40
N ASP A 165 13.39 22.32 -5.28
CA ASP A 165 14.19 21.70 -6.31
C ASP A 165 13.85 20.20 -6.36
N ILE A 166 13.48 19.67 -7.53
CA ILE A 166 13.03 18.29 -7.69
C ILE A 166 14.12 17.47 -8.37
N GLY A 167 14.48 16.34 -7.78
CA GLY A 167 15.43 15.40 -8.34
C GLY A 167 14.80 14.51 -9.43
N THR A 168 13.86 13.65 -9.03
CA THR A 168 13.18 12.70 -9.93
C THR A 168 11.68 12.70 -9.65
N ILE A 169 10.88 12.73 -10.70
CA ILE A 169 9.43 12.53 -10.67
C ILE A 169 9.12 11.16 -11.23
N ILE A 170 8.37 10.36 -10.50
CA ILE A 170 7.83 9.07 -10.94
C ILE A 170 6.31 9.18 -10.92
N ASP A 171 5.65 8.99 -12.07
CA ASP A 171 4.21 9.08 -12.12
C ASP A 171 3.54 7.92 -12.91
N PHE A 172 2.23 7.98 -12.97
CA PHE A 172 1.38 6.97 -13.62
C PHE A 172 1.61 6.96 -15.14
N PRO A 173 1.75 5.77 -15.78
CA PRO A 173 2.00 5.66 -17.22
C PRO A 173 0.76 5.93 -18.08
N LEU A 174 -0.43 5.71 -17.52
CA LEU A 174 -1.72 5.90 -18.19
C LEU A 174 -2.66 6.71 -17.32
N THR A 175 -3.66 7.36 -17.93
CA THR A 175 -4.72 8.10 -17.25
C THR A 175 -5.94 8.29 -18.15
N ASN A 176 -7.11 8.42 -17.53
CA ASN A 176 -8.36 8.88 -18.17
C ASN A 176 -8.64 10.36 -17.88
N ALA A 177 -7.80 11.02 -17.09
CA ALA A 177 -8.04 12.37 -16.60
C ALA A 177 -7.98 13.39 -17.72
N THR A 178 -8.99 14.27 -17.74
CA THR A 178 -9.10 15.42 -18.66
C THR A 178 -9.35 16.72 -17.91
N THR A 179 -9.27 16.68 -16.59
CA THR A 179 -9.54 17.79 -15.67
C THR A 179 -8.52 18.92 -15.84
N ASN A 180 -8.87 20.11 -15.39
CA ASN A 180 -7.92 21.25 -15.42
C ASN A 180 -6.76 21.00 -14.46
N ILE A 181 -7.03 20.41 -13.28
CA ILE A 181 -5.99 20.12 -12.30
C ILE A 181 -4.93 19.16 -12.86
N TYR A 182 -5.33 18.13 -13.62
CA TYR A 182 -4.40 17.24 -14.29
C TYR A 182 -3.55 17.96 -15.33
N LYS A 183 -4.16 18.85 -16.16
CA LYS A 183 -3.41 19.64 -17.16
C LYS A 183 -2.37 20.56 -16.50
N GLU A 184 -2.76 21.23 -15.42
CA GLU A 184 -1.88 22.08 -14.65
C GLU A 184 -0.77 21.25 -13.98
N TYR A 185 -1.05 20.02 -13.49
CA TYR A 185 -0.04 19.11 -12.99
C TYR A 185 1.02 18.79 -14.06
N ILE A 186 0.59 18.45 -15.28
CA ILE A 186 1.50 18.20 -16.39
C ILE A 186 2.36 19.44 -16.69
N GLU A 187 1.77 20.64 -16.67
CA GLU A 187 2.50 21.89 -16.90
C GLU A 187 3.57 22.13 -15.80
N GLU A 188 3.24 21.91 -14.53
CA GLU A 188 4.19 22.08 -13.43
C GLU A 188 5.28 20.99 -13.42
N ARG A 189 4.91 19.74 -13.70
CA ARG A 189 5.86 18.63 -13.89
C ARG A 189 6.87 18.95 -15.01
N ASP A 190 6.37 19.37 -16.16
CA ASP A 190 7.22 19.67 -17.33
C ASP A 190 8.16 20.87 -17.05
N LYS A 191 7.70 21.88 -16.29
CA LYS A 191 8.58 22.96 -15.79
C LYS A 191 9.67 22.45 -14.86
N ALA A 192 9.36 21.52 -13.94
CA ALA A 192 10.36 20.90 -13.08
C ALA A 192 11.40 20.13 -13.90
N VAL A 193 10.97 19.42 -14.97
CA VAL A 193 11.87 18.74 -15.91
C VAL A 193 12.73 19.73 -16.68
N GLU A 194 12.18 20.85 -17.16
CA GLU A 194 12.95 21.92 -17.79
C GLU A 194 13.97 22.55 -16.83
N ALA A 195 13.67 22.56 -15.53
CA ALA A 195 14.58 23.04 -14.48
C ALA A 195 15.65 22.00 -14.09
N GLY A 196 15.57 20.76 -14.56
CA GLY A 196 16.60 19.71 -14.38
C GLY A 196 16.14 18.45 -13.67
N ALA A 197 14.86 18.35 -13.30
CA ALA A 197 14.31 17.11 -12.76
C ALA A 197 14.29 15.99 -13.82
N THR A 198 14.48 14.76 -13.39
CA THR A 198 14.27 13.58 -14.25
C THR A 198 12.83 13.11 -14.12
N HIS A 199 12.18 12.72 -15.21
CA HIS A 199 10.84 12.16 -15.21
C HIS A 199 10.84 10.74 -15.73
N TYR A 200 10.19 9.84 -14.98
CA TYR A 200 9.92 8.46 -15.35
C TYR A 200 8.46 8.13 -15.08
N THR A 201 7.92 7.21 -15.84
CA THR A 201 6.66 6.54 -15.46
C THR A 201 6.95 5.31 -14.59
N ALA A 202 5.95 4.84 -13.84
CA ALA A 202 6.08 3.59 -13.09
C ALA A 202 6.41 2.40 -14.00
N LEU A 203 5.94 2.41 -15.25
CA LEU A 203 6.28 1.39 -16.25
C LEU A 203 7.76 1.49 -16.69
N ASP A 204 8.30 2.70 -16.85
CA ASP A 204 9.72 2.88 -17.10
C ASP A 204 10.55 2.29 -15.96
N CYS A 205 10.16 2.55 -14.71
CA CYS A 205 10.85 2.01 -13.53
C CYS A 205 10.78 0.48 -13.52
N TRP A 206 9.60 -0.10 -13.72
CA TRP A 206 9.45 -1.55 -13.73
C TRP A 206 10.27 -2.24 -14.81
N SER A 207 10.27 -1.67 -16.03
CA SER A 207 10.99 -2.22 -17.18
C SER A 207 12.47 -1.78 -17.27
N GLU A 208 12.94 -0.98 -16.31
CA GLU A 208 14.28 -0.36 -16.29
C GLU A 208 14.59 0.39 -17.60
N ALA A 209 13.57 1.00 -18.20
CA ALA A 209 13.67 1.75 -19.43
C ALA A 209 14.12 3.20 -19.20
N ASN A 210 14.64 3.84 -20.24
CA ASN A 210 14.98 5.26 -20.27
C ASN A 210 15.97 5.72 -19.17
N GLY A 211 16.68 4.79 -18.52
CA GLY A 211 17.57 5.08 -17.39
C GLY A 211 16.90 5.02 -16.03
N ALA A 212 15.62 4.65 -15.99
CA ALA A 212 14.92 4.37 -14.74
C ALA A 212 15.45 3.07 -14.09
N ALA A 213 15.19 2.92 -12.80
CA ALA A 213 15.46 1.70 -12.04
C ALA A 213 14.18 1.20 -11.37
N GLN A 214 14.06 -0.11 -11.22
CA GLN A 214 12.97 -0.70 -10.44
C GLN A 214 13.19 -0.46 -8.95
N VAL A 215 14.44 -0.43 -8.50
CA VAL A 215 14.83 -0.25 -7.10
C VAL A 215 15.74 0.97 -6.98
N TYR A 216 15.36 1.89 -6.12
CA TYR A 216 16.14 3.08 -5.75
C TYR A 216 16.69 2.90 -4.35
N GLN A 217 18.02 2.94 -4.21
CA GLN A 217 18.69 2.88 -2.91
C GLN A 217 18.69 4.27 -2.28
N LEU A 218 18.01 4.43 -1.16
CA LEU A 218 17.89 5.72 -0.44
C LEU A 218 18.99 5.89 0.60
N SER A 219 19.44 4.77 1.23
CA SER A 219 20.63 4.69 2.09
C SER A 219 21.24 3.30 2.00
N GLU A 220 22.22 2.98 2.85
CA GLU A 220 22.85 1.65 2.88
C GLU A 220 21.83 0.52 3.16
N ASP A 221 20.83 0.79 3.98
CA ASP A 221 19.85 -0.18 4.48
C ASP A 221 18.40 0.13 4.09
N VAL A 222 18.13 1.24 3.41
CA VAL A 222 16.79 1.62 2.97
C VAL A 222 16.69 1.66 1.45
N SER A 223 15.73 0.93 0.90
CA SER A 223 15.44 0.93 -0.52
C SER A 223 13.96 1.15 -0.81
N MET A 224 13.67 1.77 -1.94
CA MET A 224 12.35 2.00 -2.50
C MET A 224 12.22 1.21 -3.81
N ARG A 225 11.22 0.34 -3.92
CA ARG A 225 10.93 -0.44 -5.13
C ARG A 225 9.57 -0.07 -5.70
N ILE A 226 9.53 0.26 -7.00
CA ILE A 226 8.29 0.42 -7.75
C ILE A 226 7.79 -0.98 -8.12
N LEU A 227 6.55 -1.26 -7.74
CA LEU A 227 5.90 -2.56 -7.95
C LEU A 227 5.09 -2.51 -9.25
N TYR A 228 4.98 -3.67 -9.92
CA TYR A 228 4.16 -3.79 -11.12
C TYR A 228 2.70 -4.06 -10.80
N GLN A 229 1.83 -3.47 -11.59
CA GLN A 229 0.44 -3.86 -11.72
C GLN A 229 0.00 -3.64 -13.17
N ARG A 230 -0.98 -4.44 -13.66
CA ARG A 230 -1.30 -4.55 -15.09
C ARG A 230 -1.79 -3.25 -15.72
N PHE A 231 -2.43 -2.35 -14.97
CA PHE A 231 -2.95 -1.10 -15.49
C PHE A 231 -1.87 -0.04 -15.77
N TYR A 232 -0.60 -0.37 -15.58
CA TYR A 232 0.48 0.39 -16.20
C TYR A 232 0.53 0.23 -17.72
N GLU A 233 -0.02 -0.87 -18.25
CA GLU A 233 -0.05 -1.19 -19.68
C GLU A 233 -1.48 -1.35 -20.22
N GLU A 234 -2.44 -1.75 -19.40
CA GLU A 234 -3.82 -1.99 -19.76
C GLU A 234 -4.70 -0.81 -19.40
N LYS A 235 -5.69 -0.52 -20.25
CA LYS A 235 -6.67 0.54 -19.98
C LYS A 235 -7.77 0.04 -19.05
N THR A 236 -8.10 0.84 -18.08
CA THR A 236 -9.27 0.69 -17.22
C THR A 236 -10.17 1.92 -17.33
N SER A 237 -11.44 1.80 -16.94
CA SER A 237 -12.36 2.95 -16.80
C SER A 237 -12.21 3.65 -15.45
N ASP A 238 -11.53 3.03 -14.50
CA ASP A 238 -11.28 3.55 -13.16
C ASP A 238 -9.91 4.21 -13.09
N GLU A 239 -9.88 5.51 -12.80
CA GLU A 239 -8.63 6.27 -12.68
C GLU A 239 -7.77 5.79 -11.51
N ASN A 240 -8.39 5.30 -10.43
CA ASN A 240 -7.71 4.78 -9.25
C ASN A 240 -6.79 3.59 -9.58
N ASP A 241 -7.19 2.76 -10.54
CA ASP A 241 -6.42 1.60 -10.96
C ASP A 241 -5.10 1.94 -11.67
N TYR A 242 -4.88 3.20 -12.07
CA TYR A 242 -3.58 3.63 -12.58
C TYR A 242 -2.56 3.94 -11.49
N SER A 243 -2.90 3.76 -10.22
CA SER A 243 -2.05 4.09 -9.07
C SER A 243 -0.68 3.45 -9.13
N VAL A 244 0.35 4.28 -8.97
CA VAL A 244 1.73 3.84 -8.76
C VAL A 244 1.86 3.19 -7.39
N CYS A 245 2.36 1.96 -7.37
CA CYS A 245 2.55 1.18 -6.16
C CYS A 245 4.02 1.10 -5.78
N MET A 246 4.32 1.24 -4.48
CA MET A 246 5.68 1.28 -3.98
C MET A 246 5.83 0.46 -2.70
N LEU A 247 6.94 -0.27 -2.61
CA LEU A 247 7.41 -0.94 -1.40
C LEU A 247 8.69 -0.27 -0.91
N LEU A 248 8.64 0.28 0.30
CA LEU A 248 9.83 0.74 1.02
C LEU A 248 10.29 -0.39 1.95
N THR A 249 11.61 -0.61 2.01
CA THR A 249 12.21 -1.66 2.83
C THR A 249 13.38 -1.11 3.62
N GLN A 250 13.41 -1.39 4.92
CA GLN A 250 14.58 -1.20 5.78
C GLN A 250 14.84 -2.50 6.56
N GLY A 251 15.87 -3.24 6.15
CA GLY A 251 16.13 -4.57 6.71
C GLY A 251 14.93 -5.49 6.55
N GLU A 252 14.38 -5.99 7.67
CA GLU A 252 13.17 -6.82 7.70
C GLU A 252 11.86 -6.01 7.80
N ASN A 253 11.93 -4.69 7.84
CA ASN A 253 10.76 -3.84 7.91
C ASN A 253 10.31 -3.46 6.49
N HIS A 254 9.05 -3.69 6.20
CA HIS A 254 8.43 -3.41 4.90
C HIS A 254 7.22 -2.49 5.08
N PHE A 255 7.11 -1.50 4.19
CA PHE A 255 6.08 -0.47 4.23
C PHE A 255 5.47 -0.34 2.83
N LEU A 256 4.16 -0.60 2.70
CA LEU A 256 3.49 -0.67 1.41
C LEU A 256 2.60 0.55 1.17
N PHE A 257 2.71 1.11 -0.04
CA PHE A 257 1.92 2.24 -0.53
C PHE A 257 1.32 1.86 -1.87
N THR A 258 -0.01 1.90 -2.00
CA THR A 258 -0.74 1.50 -3.20
C THR A 258 -1.58 2.62 -3.82
N GLY A 259 -1.44 3.86 -3.31
CA GLY A 259 -2.34 4.95 -3.70
C GLY A 259 -3.80 4.57 -3.47
N ASP A 260 -4.60 4.72 -4.50
CA ASP A 260 -6.02 4.38 -4.47
C ASP A 260 -6.36 3.14 -5.30
N LEU A 261 -5.36 2.29 -5.58
CA LEU A 261 -5.52 1.04 -6.32
C LEU A 261 -6.72 0.24 -5.78
N GLU A 262 -7.62 -0.16 -6.66
CA GLU A 262 -8.82 -0.90 -6.30
C GLU A 262 -8.66 -2.43 -6.49
N ALA A 263 -9.73 -3.17 -6.28
CA ALA A 263 -9.71 -4.63 -6.15
C ALA A 263 -9.02 -5.36 -7.32
N ASP A 264 -9.26 -4.95 -8.56
CA ASP A 264 -8.69 -5.58 -9.74
C ASP A 264 -7.19 -5.27 -9.88
N GLY A 265 -6.79 -4.06 -9.50
CA GLY A 265 -5.40 -3.65 -9.45
C GLY A 265 -4.65 -4.34 -8.30
N GLU A 266 -5.25 -4.44 -7.10
CA GLU A 266 -4.68 -5.18 -5.96
C GLU A 266 -4.48 -6.67 -6.27
N ALA A 267 -5.43 -7.29 -6.98
CA ALA A 267 -5.26 -8.67 -7.43
C ALA A 267 -4.08 -8.83 -8.39
N SER A 268 -3.92 -7.89 -9.33
CA SER A 268 -2.76 -7.87 -10.23
C SER A 268 -1.45 -7.60 -9.47
N LEU A 269 -1.45 -6.70 -8.48
CA LEU A 269 -0.28 -6.42 -7.66
C LEU A 269 0.22 -7.67 -6.93
N VAL A 270 -0.69 -8.44 -6.33
CA VAL A 270 -0.39 -9.70 -5.64
C VAL A 270 0.09 -10.78 -6.62
N GLU A 271 -0.52 -10.88 -7.81
CA GLU A 271 -0.15 -11.88 -8.82
C GLU A 271 1.26 -11.65 -9.36
N ASN A 272 1.69 -10.41 -9.50
CA ASN A 272 2.91 -10.05 -10.22
C ASN A 272 4.11 -9.69 -9.32
N ASN A 273 3.93 -9.64 -8.01
CA ASN A 273 5.01 -9.29 -7.08
C ASN A 273 5.07 -10.26 -5.91
N GLU A 274 6.27 -10.54 -5.44
CA GLU A 274 6.49 -11.17 -4.14
C GLU A 274 6.35 -10.08 -3.06
N LEU A 275 5.17 -10.01 -2.44
CA LEU A 275 4.88 -9.05 -1.38
C LEU A 275 5.21 -9.66 -0.02
N PRO A 276 6.03 -9.00 0.81
CA PRO A 276 6.32 -9.45 2.17
C PRO A 276 5.19 -9.11 3.14
N HIS A 277 5.28 -9.68 4.35
CA HIS A 277 4.57 -9.15 5.51
C HIS A 277 4.96 -7.68 5.74
N CYS A 278 3.99 -6.80 5.97
CA CYS A 278 4.22 -5.35 6.07
C CYS A 278 4.04 -4.84 7.50
N LYS A 279 5.03 -4.12 8.01
CA LYS A 279 4.93 -3.38 9.26
C LYS A 279 3.93 -2.24 9.17
N LEU A 280 3.85 -1.62 7.99
CA LEU A 280 2.94 -0.51 7.72
C LEU A 280 2.30 -0.69 6.35
N PHE A 281 1.03 -0.43 6.29
CA PHE A 281 0.27 -0.25 5.06
C PHE A 281 -0.42 1.12 5.08
N LYS A 282 -0.20 1.94 4.04
CA LYS A 282 -1.06 3.10 3.82
C LYS A 282 -2.40 2.57 3.31
N GLY A 283 -3.45 2.70 4.12
CA GLY A 283 -4.78 2.20 3.78
C GLY A 283 -5.23 2.67 2.39
N GLY A 284 -5.49 1.71 1.49
CA GLY A 284 -5.81 1.99 0.10
C GLY A 284 -7.07 2.84 -0.05
N HIS A 285 -7.06 3.75 -1.02
CA HIS A 285 -8.19 4.60 -1.39
C HIS A 285 -8.89 5.22 -0.17
N HIS A 286 -8.10 5.89 0.68
CA HIS A 286 -8.56 6.60 1.89
C HIS A 286 -9.41 5.76 2.85
N GLY A 287 -9.32 4.44 2.79
CA GLY A 287 -10.19 3.52 3.55
C GLY A 287 -11.54 3.27 2.87
N SER A 288 -11.62 3.35 1.55
CA SER A 288 -12.78 3.01 0.75
C SER A 288 -13.16 1.53 0.88
N TYR A 289 -14.43 1.23 0.59
CA TYR A 289 -14.90 -0.15 0.48
C TYR A 289 -14.38 -0.86 -0.79
N THR A 290 -13.85 -0.13 -1.77
CA THR A 290 -13.37 -0.65 -3.06
C THR A 290 -11.95 -1.18 -3.03
N ALA A 291 -11.13 -0.71 -2.07
CA ALA A 291 -9.72 -1.06 -1.92
C ALA A 291 -9.43 -1.81 -0.60
N SER A 292 -8.18 -2.14 -0.35
CA SER A 292 -7.74 -2.93 0.83
C SER A 292 -8.52 -4.25 0.93
N THR A 293 -8.49 -5.00 -0.18
CA THR A 293 -9.22 -6.27 -0.31
C THR A 293 -8.57 -7.39 0.50
N GLU A 294 -9.33 -8.44 0.77
CA GLU A 294 -8.80 -9.65 1.40
C GLU A 294 -7.66 -10.28 0.58
N THR A 295 -7.70 -10.14 -0.76
CA THR A 295 -6.64 -10.64 -1.65
C THR A 295 -5.29 -10.03 -1.30
N LEU A 296 -5.22 -8.72 -1.10
CA LEU A 296 -3.99 -8.03 -0.72
C LEU A 296 -3.68 -8.25 0.76
N LEU A 297 -4.66 -8.02 1.65
CA LEU A 297 -4.44 -8.03 3.09
C LEU A 297 -3.99 -9.38 3.63
N SER A 298 -4.47 -10.50 3.06
CA SER A 298 -4.05 -11.85 3.47
C SER A 298 -2.57 -12.14 3.17
N VAL A 299 -1.98 -11.45 2.19
CA VAL A 299 -0.57 -11.59 1.83
C VAL A 299 0.30 -10.68 2.71
N ILE A 300 -0.04 -9.40 2.77
CA ILE A 300 0.80 -8.42 3.47
C ILE A 300 0.61 -8.39 4.99
N GLN A 301 -0.52 -8.85 5.50
CA GLN A 301 -0.87 -8.96 6.93
C GLN A 301 -0.37 -7.75 7.75
N PRO A 302 -0.86 -6.53 7.48
CA PRO A 302 -0.26 -5.32 8.02
C PRO A 302 -0.39 -5.23 9.53
N GLU A 303 0.69 -4.77 10.21
CA GLU A 303 0.68 -4.56 11.66
C GLU A 303 0.12 -3.17 12.02
N ILE A 304 0.39 -2.16 11.18
CA ILE A 304 -0.08 -0.77 11.35
C ILE A 304 -0.72 -0.33 10.04
N VAL A 305 -1.85 0.38 10.13
CA VAL A 305 -2.51 0.99 8.98
C VAL A 305 -2.75 2.47 9.22
N CYS A 306 -2.22 3.32 8.33
CA CYS A 306 -2.47 4.76 8.35
C CYS A 306 -3.42 5.15 7.21
N VAL A 307 -4.42 5.94 7.51
CA VAL A 307 -5.45 6.39 6.57
C VAL A 307 -5.46 7.90 6.49
N CYS A 308 -5.12 8.44 5.33
CA CYS A 308 -5.23 9.87 5.05
C CYS A 308 -6.64 10.17 4.56
N CYS A 309 -7.51 10.62 5.43
CA CYS A 309 -8.87 11.04 5.07
C CYS A 309 -9.45 12.01 6.11
N CYS A 310 -10.54 12.67 5.74
CA CYS A 310 -11.41 13.35 6.68
C CYS A 310 -12.52 12.36 7.10
N ALA A 311 -12.32 11.65 8.20
CA ALA A 311 -13.20 10.56 8.65
C ALA A 311 -14.65 11.02 8.82
N GLY A 312 -15.57 10.30 8.20
CA GLY A 312 -17.00 10.64 8.24
C GLY A 312 -17.39 11.84 7.38
N SER A 313 -16.49 12.32 6.51
CA SER A 313 -16.80 13.36 5.53
C SER A 313 -17.86 12.86 4.54
N PRO A 314 -18.89 13.68 4.25
CA PRO A 314 -19.88 13.39 3.24
C PRO A 314 -19.42 13.77 1.82
N GLU A 315 -18.14 14.01 1.59
CA GLU A 315 -17.57 14.51 0.33
C GLU A 315 -17.89 13.61 -0.87
N TYR A 316 -17.69 12.32 -0.73
CA TYR A 316 -17.88 11.35 -1.81
C TYR A 316 -19.22 10.60 -1.74
N THR A 317 -19.80 10.48 -0.53
CA THR A 317 -21.04 9.75 -0.31
C THR A 317 -21.80 10.25 0.88
N VAL A 318 -23.12 10.19 0.84
CA VAL A 318 -23.99 10.47 2.00
C VAL A 318 -24.36 9.19 2.78
N ALA A 319 -24.03 8.01 2.23
CA ALA A 319 -24.24 6.71 2.86
C ALA A 319 -23.20 6.53 3.98
N ASN A 320 -23.64 6.55 5.22
CA ASN A 320 -22.77 6.59 6.40
C ASN A 320 -21.76 5.41 6.43
N GLU A 321 -22.21 4.21 6.05
CA GLU A 321 -21.37 2.99 6.01
C GLU A 321 -20.24 3.07 4.99
N ASN A 322 -20.38 3.90 3.95
CA ASN A 322 -19.40 4.06 2.86
C ASN A 322 -18.55 5.33 3.01
N MET A 323 -18.85 6.23 3.95
CA MET A 323 -17.96 7.36 4.28
C MET A 323 -16.62 6.82 4.77
N PHE A 324 -15.54 7.48 4.43
CA PHE A 324 -14.19 7.03 4.80
C PHE A 324 -13.89 7.19 6.30
N PRO A 325 -13.15 6.28 6.93
CA PRO A 325 -12.95 4.90 6.50
C PRO A 325 -14.27 4.12 6.54
N SER A 326 -14.56 3.36 5.49
CA SER A 326 -15.82 2.62 5.36
C SER A 326 -15.92 1.44 6.33
N GLN A 327 -17.15 0.99 6.64
CA GLN A 327 -17.30 -0.21 7.48
C GLN A 327 -16.64 -1.44 6.85
N ALA A 328 -16.75 -1.61 5.53
CA ALA A 328 -16.16 -2.74 4.82
C ALA A 328 -14.62 -2.74 4.87
N PHE A 329 -13.99 -1.57 4.81
CA PHE A 329 -12.54 -1.43 5.04
C PHE A 329 -12.17 -1.86 6.46
N VAL A 330 -12.88 -1.34 7.46
CA VAL A 330 -12.66 -1.68 8.87
C VAL A 330 -12.82 -3.18 9.13
N ASP A 331 -13.85 -3.81 8.55
CA ASP A 331 -14.10 -5.25 8.71
C ASP A 331 -13.00 -6.13 8.09
N ARG A 332 -12.36 -5.66 7.01
CA ARG A 332 -11.26 -6.39 6.36
C ARG A 332 -9.94 -6.20 7.10
N VAL A 333 -9.54 -4.94 7.34
CA VAL A 333 -8.29 -4.61 8.02
C VAL A 333 -8.28 -5.12 9.46
N GLY A 334 -9.43 -5.01 10.15
CA GLY A 334 -9.59 -5.44 11.53
C GLY A 334 -9.35 -6.93 11.79
N LYS A 335 -9.30 -7.78 10.75
CA LYS A 335 -8.89 -9.19 10.88
C LYS A 335 -7.41 -9.35 11.15
N TYR A 336 -6.60 -8.34 10.83
CA TYR A 336 -5.14 -8.37 10.87
C TYR A 336 -4.58 -7.48 11.97
N THR A 337 -5.17 -6.30 12.17
CA THR A 337 -4.69 -5.33 13.17
C THR A 337 -5.79 -4.40 13.65
N ASP A 338 -5.68 -3.96 14.89
CA ASP A 338 -6.45 -2.84 15.45
C ASP A 338 -5.68 -1.51 15.40
N GLN A 339 -4.40 -1.52 15.01
CA GLN A 339 -3.54 -0.35 14.94
C GLN A 339 -3.84 0.50 13.69
N ILE A 340 -5.03 1.09 13.66
CA ILE A 340 -5.50 1.96 12.57
C ILE A 340 -5.51 3.40 13.05
N TYR A 341 -4.80 4.27 12.33
CA TYR A 341 -4.68 5.71 12.63
C TYR A 341 -5.20 6.54 11.46
N VAL A 342 -5.92 7.63 11.76
CA VAL A 342 -6.58 8.48 10.76
C VAL A 342 -6.22 9.94 10.97
N THR A 343 -5.88 10.66 9.93
CA THR A 343 -5.39 12.04 10.03
C THR A 343 -6.45 13.02 10.55
N THR A 344 -7.62 13.08 9.93
CA THR A 344 -8.60 14.17 10.12
C THR A 344 -10.00 13.65 10.37
N LEU A 345 -10.84 14.42 11.04
CA LEU A 345 -12.22 14.10 11.39
C LEU A 345 -13.17 15.18 10.91
N ALA A 346 -14.24 14.79 10.23
CA ALA A 346 -15.37 15.67 9.92
C ALA A 346 -16.22 15.98 11.17
N THR A 347 -16.49 17.26 11.38
CA THR A 347 -17.30 17.76 12.48
C THR A 347 -18.45 18.62 11.97
N ASP A 348 -19.45 18.85 12.83
CA ASP A 348 -20.57 19.76 12.55
C ASP A 348 -21.26 19.49 11.21
N VAL A 349 -21.44 18.20 10.88
CA VAL A 349 -22.04 17.80 9.59
C VAL A 349 -23.52 18.19 9.59
N VAL A 350 -23.89 19.16 8.73
CA VAL A 350 -25.23 19.71 8.60
C VAL A 350 -25.78 19.42 7.20
N ALA A 351 -27.00 18.86 7.15
CA ALA A 351 -27.69 18.66 5.88
C ALA A 351 -28.20 20.00 5.31
N ILE A 352 -27.94 20.24 4.04
CA ILE A 352 -28.51 21.33 3.26
C ILE A 352 -29.68 20.74 2.48
N PRO A 353 -30.92 21.16 2.77
CA PRO A 353 -32.10 20.70 2.05
C PRO A 353 -31.95 20.96 0.54
N LYS A 354 -32.59 20.12 -0.26
CA LYS A 354 -32.53 20.22 -1.73
C LYS A 354 -32.95 21.61 -2.27
N GLU A 355 -33.92 22.22 -1.58
CA GLU A 355 -34.47 23.54 -1.92
C GLU A 355 -33.49 24.70 -1.68
N GLU A 356 -32.53 24.51 -0.79
CA GLU A 356 -31.50 25.49 -0.40
C GLU A 356 -30.17 25.20 -1.08
N SER A 357 -30.02 24.03 -1.69
CA SER A 357 -28.80 23.59 -2.36
C SER A 357 -28.61 24.27 -3.73
N SER A 358 -27.41 24.78 -3.97
CA SER A 358 -27.02 25.37 -5.26
C SER A 358 -27.06 24.37 -6.42
N THR A 359 -27.01 23.06 -6.13
CA THR A 359 -27.03 21.98 -7.13
C THR A 359 -28.42 21.39 -7.35
N GLY A 360 -29.43 21.79 -6.54
CA GLY A 360 -30.76 21.21 -6.56
C GLY A 360 -30.80 19.74 -6.08
N LYS A 361 -29.74 19.28 -5.37
CA LYS A 361 -29.66 17.97 -4.72
C LYS A 361 -29.40 18.17 -3.23
N GLU A 362 -29.75 17.20 -2.42
CA GLU A 362 -29.35 17.18 -1.01
C GLU A 362 -27.83 17.25 -0.92
N GLN A 363 -27.32 18.18 -0.12
CA GLN A 363 -25.90 18.37 0.17
C GLN A 363 -25.69 18.39 1.66
N LYS A 364 -24.43 18.25 2.07
CA LYS A 364 -24.02 18.44 3.47
C LYS A 364 -22.84 19.40 3.52
N GLU A 365 -22.85 20.26 4.51
CA GLU A 365 -21.68 21.04 4.89
C GLU A 365 -21.06 20.43 6.15
N TRP A 366 -19.76 20.58 6.31
CA TRP A 366 -19.01 20.10 7.46
C TRP A 366 -17.80 20.96 7.74
N ASN A 367 -17.37 20.95 8.98
CA ASN A 367 -16.09 21.41 9.41
C ASN A 367 -15.12 20.23 9.60
N PHE A 368 -13.91 20.48 10.06
CA PHE A 368 -12.96 19.44 10.39
C PHE A 368 -12.17 19.78 11.64
N THR A 369 -11.60 18.75 12.23
CA THR A 369 -10.62 18.83 13.31
C THR A 369 -9.61 17.71 13.14
N SER A 370 -8.44 17.83 13.73
CA SER A 370 -7.49 16.73 13.77
C SER A 370 -8.08 15.51 14.47
N MET A 371 -7.93 14.32 13.88
CA MET A 371 -8.12 13.06 14.60
C MET A 371 -6.79 12.67 15.25
N ASN A 372 -5.86 12.07 14.52
CA ASN A 372 -4.48 11.92 14.99
C ASN A 372 -3.60 13.11 14.55
N GLY A 373 -4.02 13.88 13.57
CA GLY A 373 -3.23 14.95 12.96
C GLY A 373 -2.20 14.38 11.98
N ASN A 374 -1.00 14.95 11.95
CA ASN A 374 0.12 14.32 11.27
C ASN A 374 0.51 13.04 12.03
N ILE A 375 0.65 11.94 11.30
CA ILE A 375 1.01 10.62 11.86
C ILE A 375 2.42 10.31 11.39
N VAL A 376 3.35 10.05 12.30
CA VAL A 376 4.75 9.80 11.97
C VAL A 376 5.20 8.47 12.57
N LEU A 377 5.62 7.55 11.71
CA LEU A 377 6.34 6.36 12.10
C LEU A 377 7.83 6.59 11.85
N TYR A 378 8.67 6.22 12.80
CA TYR A 378 10.11 6.41 12.63
C TYR A 378 10.91 5.30 13.31
N ILE A 379 12.12 5.08 12.80
CA ILE A 379 13.05 4.04 13.26
C ILE A 379 14.40 4.69 13.51
N GLN A 380 14.98 4.37 14.68
CA GLN A 380 16.34 4.77 15.03
C GLN A 380 17.24 3.52 15.08
N LYS A 381 18.35 3.55 14.35
CA LYS A 381 19.31 2.44 14.23
C LYS A 381 19.96 2.02 15.56
N GLU A 382 20.08 2.94 16.48
CA GLU A 382 20.68 2.71 17.80
C GLU A 382 19.71 2.12 18.83
N SER A 383 18.42 2.02 18.53
CA SER A 383 17.49 1.30 19.38
C SER A 383 17.78 -0.20 19.24
N LEU A 384 18.13 -0.88 20.36
CA LEU A 384 18.55 -2.27 20.42
C LEU A 384 17.59 -3.27 19.73
N ASP A 385 16.38 -2.84 19.36
CA ASP A 385 15.30 -3.68 18.85
C ASP A 385 14.75 -3.24 17.48
N ASN A 386 15.33 -2.21 16.80
CA ASN A 386 14.73 -1.61 15.59
C ASN A 386 13.22 -1.31 15.74
N ALA A 387 12.81 -0.94 16.95
CA ALA A 387 11.43 -0.72 17.29
C ALA A 387 10.85 0.44 16.45
N ILE A 388 9.69 0.22 15.84
CA ILE A 388 8.95 1.28 15.18
C ILE A 388 8.31 2.14 16.26
N LYS A 389 8.62 3.43 16.22
CA LYS A 389 8.01 4.43 17.10
C LYS A 389 6.92 5.18 16.35
N LEU A 390 5.84 5.48 17.04
CA LEU A 390 4.72 6.26 16.51
C LEU A 390 4.61 7.59 17.27
N TRP A 391 4.51 8.68 16.52
CA TRP A 391 4.15 9.99 17.03
C TRP A 391 3.00 10.58 16.21
N CYS A 392 2.06 11.23 16.88
CA CYS A 392 0.97 11.95 16.24
C CYS A 392 0.90 13.38 16.76
N SER A 393 0.62 14.33 15.87
CA SER A 393 0.60 15.76 16.26
C SER A 393 -0.58 16.15 17.15
N ASN A 394 -1.64 15.34 17.20
CA ASN A 394 -2.79 15.59 18.07
C ASN A 394 -2.92 14.54 19.19
N ASN A 395 -3.14 13.28 18.83
CA ASN A 395 -3.23 12.17 19.79
C ASN A 395 -2.91 10.84 19.09
N THR A 396 -2.60 9.81 19.88
CA THR A 396 -2.27 8.45 19.39
C THR A 396 -3.44 7.46 19.57
N THR A 397 -4.67 7.97 19.57
CA THR A 397 -5.85 7.11 19.74
C THR A 397 -6.09 6.28 18.47
N ILE A 398 -6.13 4.97 18.60
CA ILE A 398 -6.49 4.07 17.50
C ILE A 398 -7.95 4.27 17.09
N LEU A 399 -8.25 4.04 15.81
CA LEU A 399 -9.55 4.36 15.22
C LEU A 399 -10.72 3.79 16.01
N LYS A 400 -10.68 2.50 16.41
CA LYS A 400 -11.78 1.82 17.14
C LYS A 400 -12.12 2.44 18.49
N ASP A 401 -11.16 3.14 19.11
CA ASP A 401 -11.33 3.75 20.43
C ASP A 401 -11.83 5.19 20.37
N THR A 402 -11.91 5.78 19.18
CA THR A 402 -12.43 7.13 18.99
C THR A 402 -13.94 7.19 19.21
N GLU A 403 -14.44 8.32 19.69
CA GLU A 403 -15.89 8.55 19.86
C GLU A 403 -16.64 8.54 18.52
N TRP A 404 -15.98 8.99 17.45
CA TRP A 404 -16.54 8.92 16.11
C TRP A 404 -16.79 7.47 15.69
N PHE A 405 -15.80 6.59 15.87
CA PHE A 405 -15.91 5.18 15.51
C PHE A 405 -17.05 4.49 16.29
N LYS A 406 -17.05 4.62 17.62
CA LYS A 406 -18.07 4.03 18.49
C LYS A 406 -19.50 4.42 18.10
N LYS A 407 -19.68 5.63 17.55
CA LYS A 407 -20.96 6.13 17.08
C LYS A 407 -21.34 5.67 15.68
N ASN A 408 -20.38 5.49 14.78
CA ASN A 408 -20.60 5.37 13.33
C ASN A 408 -20.20 4.03 12.75
N ARG A 409 -19.43 3.21 13.47
CA ARG A 409 -18.86 1.94 13.00
C ARG A 409 -19.02 0.86 14.07
N THR A 410 -18.79 -0.37 13.64
CA THR A 410 -18.74 -1.55 14.52
C THR A 410 -17.39 -2.21 14.37
N TRP A 411 -16.76 -2.57 15.48
CA TRP A 411 -15.53 -3.36 15.46
C TRP A 411 -15.86 -4.85 15.50
N ASN A 412 -15.43 -5.58 14.46
CA ASN A 412 -15.61 -7.03 14.35
C ASN A 412 -14.23 -7.76 14.23
N GLY A 413 -13.13 -7.04 14.49
CA GLY A 413 -11.79 -7.53 14.32
C GLY A 413 -11.16 -8.15 15.56
N VAL A 414 -9.84 -8.40 15.46
CA VAL A 414 -8.97 -8.92 16.53
C VAL A 414 -8.76 -7.92 17.68
#